data_3434aba0483e43711621c920356cd57c
#
_entry.id   3434aba0483e43711621c920356cd57c
#
_cell.length_a   1.000
_cell.length_b   1.000
_cell.length_c   1.000
_cell.angle_alpha   90.00
_cell.angle_beta   90.00
_cell.angle_gamma   90.00
#
_symmetry.space_group_name_H-M   'P 1'
#
loop_
_entity.id
_entity.type
_entity.pdbx_description
1 polymer ?
#
loop_
_entity_poly.entity_id
_entity_poly.type
_entity_poly.pdbx_seq_one_letter_code
_entity_poly.pdbx_strand_id
1 'polypeptide(L)'
;MDRFPDVSNVVLLTVDSLRADAVGAYDERRHTPVMDSLAADGTVFDRAFATGNWTPFSFPTMLSARPVFADTNRIGITESRALASVLSEAGIATAGFNAANGFLTSHWGYDAGFQEFEPFVASVGSSIYSRYLATHPTVEAWVQFATSPLRRAGSWLRRNTDDRPFLDTSRMFDVEHAATSFLEAADAPFFLWVHYMDAHTPYVPAPRYIREVSSNFFGTHRMLHAHLRTGLGWDVDERTLNELRTLYAAAVRQVDASIGRLREALEANGLAEETAIILAGDHGEEFQEHGHLAHYPKLYD
;
A
#
# COMPACT_ATOMS: atom_id res chain seq x y z
N MET A 1 -13.87 -33.81 -1.92
CA MET A 1 -14.42 -32.47 -1.67
C MET A 1 -13.65 -31.97 -0.46
N ASP A 2 -12.50 -31.38 -0.71
CA ASP A 2 -11.66 -30.88 0.36
C ASP A 2 -12.39 -29.75 1.04
N ARG A 3 -12.66 -29.90 2.34
CA ARG A 3 -13.26 -28.83 3.14
C ARG A 3 -12.24 -27.70 3.17
N PHE A 4 -12.63 -26.53 2.72
CA PHE A 4 -11.94 -25.33 3.14
C PHE A 4 -11.89 -25.33 4.67
N PRO A 5 -10.76 -25.00 5.31
CA PRO A 5 -10.74 -24.82 6.75
C PRO A 5 -11.88 -23.86 7.14
N ASP A 6 -12.45 -24.06 8.31
CA ASP A 6 -13.52 -23.18 8.82
C ASP A 6 -12.90 -21.80 9.07
N VAL A 7 -12.90 -20.96 8.02
CA VAL A 7 -12.37 -19.59 8.06
C VAL A 7 -13.43 -18.72 8.70
N SER A 8 -13.08 -18.15 9.83
CA SER A 8 -13.91 -17.19 10.55
C SER A 8 -13.50 -15.73 10.28
N ASN A 9 -12.22 -15.52 9.97
CA ASN A 9 -11.61 -14.21 9.87
C ASN A 9 -11.06 -13.96 8.47
N VAL A 10 -11.09 -12.70 8.04
CA VAL A 10 -10.50 -12.29 6.76
C VAL A 10 -9.61 -11.07 6.97
N VAL A 11 -8.38 -11.17 6.48
CA VAL A 11 -7.45 -10.04 6.33
C VAL A 11 -7.29 -9.73 4.85
N LEU A 12 -7.76 -8.57 4.43
CA LEU A 12 -7.56 -8.05 3.08
C LEU A 12 -6.37 -7.09 3.08
N LEU A 13 -5.28 -7.48 2.44
CA LEU A 13 -4.09 -6.66 2.24
C LEU A 13 -4.12 -6.10 0.83
N THR A 14 -4.14 -4.78 0.71
CA THR A 14 -4.06 -4.10 -0.58
C THR A 14 -2.79 -3.26 -0.65
N VAL A 15 -2.09 -3.31 -1.78
CA VAL A 15 -0.85 -2.56 -1.96
C VAL A 15 -0.99 -1.68 -3.19
N ASP A 16 -0.87 -0.38 -2.98
CA ASP A 16 -0.95 0.62 -4.04
C ASP A 16 0.18 0.41 -5.05
N SER A 17 -0.17 0.46 -6.33
CA SER A 17 0.80 0.34 -7.43
C SER A 17 1.61 -0.97 -7.46
N LEU A 18 1.13 -2.08 -6.86
CA LEU A 18 1.84 -3.35 -6.84
C LEU A 18 1.71 -4.08 -8.18
N ARG A 19 2.81 -4.21 -8.89
CA ARG A 19 2.90 -4.99 -10.13
C ARG A 19 3.02 -6.49 -9.82
N ALA A 20 2.38 -7.32 -10.60
CA ALA A 20 2.51 -8.78 -10.48
C ALA A 20 3.98 -9.22 -10.68
N ASP A 21 4.70 -8.66 -11.67
CA ASP A 21 6.09 -8.98 -11.95
C ASP A 21 7.09 -8.45 -10.89
N ALA A 22 6.62 -7.78 -9.85
CA ALA A 22 7.42 -7.38 -8.70
C ALA A 22 7.36 -8.38 -7.53
N VAL A 23 6.51 -9.40 -7.63
CA VAL A 23 6.30 -10.44 -6.60
C VAL A 23 6.95 -11.76 -7.06
N GLY A 24 7.65 -12.44 -6.17
CA GLY A 24 8.39 -13.66 -6.46
C GLY A 24 7.53 -14.81 -6.99
N ALA A 25 6.29 -14.92 -6.55
CA ALA A 25 5.33 -15.88 -7.06
C ALA A 25 5.08 -15.77 -8.58
N TYR A 26 5.31 -14.61 -9.20
CA TYR A 26 5.18 -14.37 -10.64
C TYR A 26 6.53 -14.19 -11.35
N ASP A 27 7.59 -13.82 -10.62
CA ASP A 27 8.95 -13.66 -11.14
C ASP A 27 9.98 -14.06 -10.08
N GLU A 28 10.49 -15.26 -10.15
CA GLU A 28 11.44 -15.86 -9.18
C GLU A 28 12.72 -15.00 -8.95
N ARG A 29 12.99 -14.02 -9.78
CA ARG A 29 14.09 -13.06 -9.59
C ARG A 29 13.79 -12.01 -8.54
N ARG A 30 12.57 -11.92 -8.07
CA ARG A 30 12.12 -10.97 -7.05
C ARG A 30 12.33 -11.53 -5.65
N HIS A 31 12.46 -10.65 -4.70
CA HIS A 31 12.71 -11.02 -3.31
C HIS A 31 11.55 -10.59 -2.42
N THR A 32 10.50 -11.43 -2.38
CA THR A 32 9.28 -11.22 -1.58
C THR A 32 8.94 -12.49 -0.79
N PRO A 33 9.82 -12.92 0.15
CA PRO A 33 9.73 -14.26 0.74
C PRO A 33 8.43 -14.52 1.51
N VAL A 34 7.79 -13.49 2.06
CA VAL A 34 6.52 -13.64 2.78
C VAL A 34 5.36 -13.83 1.80
N MET A 35 5.28 -13.00 0.75
CA MET A 35 4.29 -13.14 -0.31
C MET A 35 4.46 -14.48 -1.04
N ASP A 36 5.71 -14.92 -1.25
CA ASP A 36 6.03 -16.20 -1.89
C ASP A 36 5.58 -17.39 -1.01
N SER A 37 5.74 -17.29 0.32
CA SER A 37 5.21 -18.27 1.25
C SER A 37 3.68 -18.32 1.23
N LEU A 38 3.00 -17.15 1.20
CA LEU A 38 1.54 -17.10 1.07
C LEU A 38 1.08 -17.74 -0.24
N ALA A 39 1.81 -17.52 -1.33
CA ALA A 39 1.52 -18.11 -2.64
C ALA A 39 1.71 -19.64 -2.63
N ALA A 40 2.75 -20.14 -1.94
CA ALA A 40 3.04 -21.58 -1.85
C ALA A 40 1.99 -22.33 -1.03
N ASP A 41 1.44 -21.69 0.01
CA ASP A 41 0.45 -22.28 0.90
C ASP A 41 -1.00 -22.01 0.46
N GLY A 42 -1.20 -21.10 -0.52
CA GLY A 42 -2.50 -20.58 -0.91
C GLY A 42 -2.87 -20.82 -2.38
N THR A 43 -3.65 -19.88 -2.91
CA THR A 43 -4.07 -19.86 -4.31
C THR A 43 -3.57 -18.61 -4.99
N VAL A 44 -2.84 -18.77 -6.08
CA VAL A 44 -2.37 -17.68 -6.94
C VAL A 44 -3.32 -17.48 -8.11
N PHE A 45 -3.73 -16.26 -8.36
CA PHE A 45 -4.60 -15.89 -9.48
C PHE A 45 -3.77 -15.28 -10.61
N ASP A 46 -3.39 -16.09 -11.59
CA ASP A 46 -2.57 -15.65 -12.74
C ASP A 46 -3.27 -14.66 -13.67
N ARG A 47 -4.58 -14.54 -13.56
CA ARG A 47 -5.43 -13.73 -14.46
C ARG A 47 -6.37 -12.82 -13.66
N ALA A 48 -5.85 -12.17 -12.63
CA ALA A 48 -6.54 -11.11 -11.92
C ALA A 48 -6.20 -9.75 -12.55
N PHE A 49 -7.22 -8.96 -12.89
CA PHE A 49 -7.06 -7.67 -13.56
C PHE A 49 -7.63 -6.56 -12.68
N ALA A 50 -6.87 -5.47 -12.52
CA ALA A 50 -7.38 -4.26 -11.93
C ALA A 50 -8.51 -3.66 -12.78
N THR A 51 -9.54 -3.14 -12.15
CA THR A 51 -10.67 -2.52 -12.88
C THR A 51 -10.40 -1.07 -13.29
N GLY A 52 -9.25 -0.55 -12.91
CA GLY A 52 -8.75 0.76 -13.27
C GLY A 52 -7.25 0.85 -13.04
N ASN A 53 -6.62 1.83 -13.62
CA ASN A 53 -5.18 2.08 -13.51
C ASN A 53 -4.83 3.16 -12.47
N TRP A 54 -5.74 3.45 -11.57
CA TRP A 54 -5.58 4.45 -10.52
C TRP A 54 -6.50 4.11 -9.34
N THR A 55 -6.04 4.35 -8.11
CA THR A 55 -6.76 4.05 -6.88
C THR A 55 -8.25 4.44 -6.90
N PRO A 56 -8.66 5.68 -7.28
CA PRO A 56 -10.07 6.06 -7.34
C PRO A 56 -10.91 5.26 -8.33
N PHE A 57 -10.30 4.54 -9.26
CA PHE A 57 -11.00 3.77 -10.29
C PHE A 57 -11.04 2.26 -9.98
N SER A 58 -10.08 1.74 -9.21
CA SER A 58 -10.03 0.32 -8.85
C SER A 58 -10.75 0.02 -7.52
N PHE A 59 -10.56 0.86 -6.50
CA PHE A 59 -11.08 0.60 -5.16
C PHE A 59 -12.61 0.53 -5.04
N PRO A 60 -13.42 1.29 -5.81
CA PRO A 60 -14.86 1.10 -5.78
C PRO A 60 -15.25 -0.36 -6.04
N THR A 61 -14.61 -1.01 -7.02
CA THR A 61 -14.87 -2.43 -7.31
C THR A 61 -14.41 -3.34 -6.18
N MET A 62 -13.24 -3.08 -5.59
CA MET A 62 -12.67 -3.94 -4.54
C MET A 62 -13.51 -3.93 -3.26
N LEU A 63 -14.02 -2.77 -2.84
CA LEU A 63 -14.73 -2.62 -1.55
C LEU A 63 -16.25 -2.48 -1.66
N SER A 64 -16.83 -2.43 -2.88
CA SER A 64 -18.28 -2.41 -3.07
C SER A 64 -18.79 -3.32 -4.18
N ALA A 65 -17.91 -4.07 -4.86
CA ALA A 65 -18.22 -4.86 -6.05
C ALA A 65 -18.89 -4.05 -7.19
N ARG A 66 -18.72 -2.72 -7.20
CA ARG A 66 -19.28 -1.80 -8.19
C ARG A 66 -18.17 -1.07 -8.91
N PRO A 67 -18.04 -1.19 -10.23
CA PRO A 67 -17.09 -0.39 -10.98
C PRO A 67 -17.34 1.11 -10.79
N VAL A 68 -16.29 1.90 -10.79
CA VAL A 68 -16.39 3.36 -10.76
C VAL A 68 -17.32 3.84 -11.89
N PHE A 69 -18.15 4.82 -11.62
CA PHE A 69 -19.14 5.38 -12.55
C PHE A 69 -20.26 4.43 -13.01
N ALA A 70 -20.39 3.24 -12.41
CA ALA A 70 -21.48 2.32 -12.77
C ALA A 70 -22.88 2.90 -12.48
N ASP A 71 -23.03 3.55 -11.35
CA ASP A 71 -24.31 4.06 -10.86
C ASP A 71 -24.29 5.57 -10.61
N THR A 72 -23.13 6.21 -10.63
CA THR A 72 -22.93 7.62 -10.30
C THR A 72 -21.87 8.26 -11.20
N ASN A 73 -21.87 9.59 -11.28
CA ASN A 73 -20.79 10.35 -11.95
C ASN A 73 -19.68 10.80 -10.98
N ARG A 74 -19.51 10.08 -9.86
CA ARG A 74 -18.57 10.42 -8.80
C ARG A 74 -17.62 9.24 -8.54
N ILE A 75 -16.42 9.56 -8.09
CA ILE A 75 -15.49 8.59 -7.53
C ILE A 75 -15.88 8.28 -6.07
N GLY A 76 -15.33 7.19 -5.52
CA GLY A 76 -15.65 6.72 -4.17
C GLY A 76 -16.87 5.79 -4.12
N ILE A 77 -17.32 5.47 -2.92
CA ILE A 77 -18.38 4.47 -2.67
C ILE A 77 -19.53 5.01 -1.81
N THR A 78 -19.67 6.33 -1.69
CA THR A 78 -20.71 6.96 -0.85
C THR A 78 -22.15 6.56 -1.21
N GLU A 79 -22.39 6.19 -2.46
CA GLU A 79 -23.70 5.77 -2.97
C GLU A 79 -23.80 4.25 -3.19
N SER A 80 -22.75 3.51 -2.82
CA SER A 80 -22.66 2.06 -2.96
C SER A 80 -22.70 1.38 -1.59
N ARG A 81 -23.19 0.14 -1.56
CA ARG A 81 -23.13 -0.66 -0.34
C ARG A 81 -21.71 -1.21 -0.17
N ALA A 82 -21.00 -0.73 0.84
CA ALA A 82 -19.64 -1.16 1.14
C ALA A 82 -19.61 -2.60 1.66
N LEU A 83 -18.54 -3.34 1.33
CA LEU A 83 -18.28 -4.69 1.85
C LEU A 83 -18.29 -4.71 3.39
N ALA A 84 -17.61 -3.76 4.02
CA ALA A 84 -17.57 -3.66 5.48
C ALA A 84 -18.96 -3.43 6.09
N SER A 85 -19.87 -2.68 5.42
CA SER A 85 -21.25 -2.53 5.88
C SER A 85 -22.00 -3.86 5.89
N VAL A 86 -21.83 -4.67 4.84
CA VAL A 86 -22.48 -5.99 4.75
C VAL A 86 -21.98 -6.92 5.86
N LEU A 87 -20.68 -6.91 6.12
CA LEU A 87 -20.06 -7.76 7.13
C LEU A 87 -20.43 -7.31 8.56
N SER A 88 -20.41 -6.01 8.81
CA SER A 88 -20.82 -5.44 10.10
C SER A 88 -22.31 -5.72 10.43
N GLU A 89 -23.20 -5.61 9.44
CA GLU A 89 -24.61 -6.00 9.58
C GLU A 89 -24.79 -7.50 9.89
N ALA A 90 -23.85 -8.33 9.46
CA ALA A 90 -23.82 -9.76 9.78
C ALA A 90 -23.19 -10.07 11.15
N GLY A 91 -22.79 -9.05 11.91
CA GLY A 91 -22.20 -9.20 13.25
C GLY A 91 -20.69 -9.48 13.24
N ILE A 92 -20.01 -9.27 12.10
CA ILE A 92 -18.55 -9.42 11.97
C ILE A 92 -17.89 -8.11 12.40
N ALA A 93 -16.89 -8.18 13.28
CA ALA A 93 -16.08 -7.02 13.64
C ALA A 93 -15.30 -6.51 12.41
N THR A 94 -15.26 -5.19 12.21
CA THR A 94 -14.68 -4.61 10.99
C THR A 94 -13.69 -3.50 11.32
N ALA A 95 -12.46 -3.63 10.81
CA ALA A 95 -11.44 -2.59 10.92
C ALA A 95 -10.78 -2.30 9.57
N GLY A 96 -10.44 -1.02 9.33
CA GLY A 96 -9.79 -0.56 8.11
C GLY A 96 -8.70 0.45 8.39
N PHE A 97 -7.48 0.16 7.96
CA PHE A 97 -6.29 1.01 8.15
C PHE A 97 -5.64 1.31 6.80
N ASN A 98 -5.61 2.60 6.45
CA ASN A 98 -5.12 3.07 5.16
C ASN A 98 -3.82 3.88 5.36
N ALA A 99 -2.77 3.50 4.64
CA ALA A 99 -1.46 4.14 4.69
C ALA A 99 -1.43 5.51 4.01
N ALA A 100 -2.23 6.47 4.51
CA ALA A 100 -2.28 7.87 4.08
C ALA A 100 -2.67 8.11 2.61
N ASN A 101 -3.43 7.19 1.98
CA ASN A 101 -4.01 7.44 0.65
C ASN A 101 -5.20 8.40 0.77
N GLY A 102 -5.08 9.60 0.19
CA GLY A 102 -6.10 10.66 0.28
C GLY A 102 -7.43 10.35 -0.42
N PHE A 103 -7.46 9.35 -1.31
CA PHE A 103 -8.69 8.90 -1.96
C PHE A 103 -9.44 7.84 -1.14
N LEU A 104 -8.80 7.20 -0.17
CA LEU A 104 -9.40 6.13 0.63
C LEU A 104 -9.79 6.64 2.02
N THR A 105 -10.66 7.64 2.06
CA THR A 105 -11.07 8.33 3.29
C THR A 105 -12.60 8.36 3.43
N SER A 106 -13.09 8.79 4.58
CA SER A 106 -14.52 9.02 4.84
C SER A 106 -15.16 10.02 3.88
N HIS A 107 -14.37 10.99 3.35
CA HIS A 107 -14.87 11.92 2.33
C HIS A 107 -15.40 11.18 1.07
N TRP A 108 -14.83 10.04 0.75
CA TRP A 108 -15.18 9.21 -0.39
C TRP A 108 -16.00 7.98 0.00
N GLY A 109 -16.41 7.86 1.28
CA GLY A 109 -17.30 6.81 1.81
C GLY A 109 -16.58 5.52 2.19
N TYR A 110 -15.25 5.49 2.22
CA TYR A 110 -14.51 4.27 2.51
C TYR A 110 -14.52 3.84 3.98
N ASP A 111 -15.00 4.69 4.90
CA ASP A 111 -15.24 4.35 6.30
C ASP A 111 -16.57 3.61 6.53
N ALA A 112 -17.43 3.54 5.50
CA ALA A 112 -18.77 2.98 5.65
C ALA A 112 -18.75 1.51 6.09
N GLY A 113 -19.30 1.24 7.27
CA GLY A 113 -19.43 -0.09 7.86
C GLY A 113 -18.22 -0.56 8.66
N PHE A 114 -17.10 0.17 8.68
CA PHE A 114 -16.01 -0.10 9.59
C PHE A 114 -16.34 0.41 10.99
N GLN A 115 -16.15 -0.42 12.01
CA GLN A 115 -16.26 -0.05 13.42
C GLN A 115 -15.02 0.71 13.90
N GLU A 116 -13.86 0.36 13.32
CA GLU A 116 -12.60 1.08 13.49
C GLU A 116 -12.06 1.45 12.11
N PHE A 117 -11.81 2.75 11.86
CA PHE A 117 -11.30 3.21 10.58
C PHE A 117 -10.32 4.38 10.77
N GLU A 118 -9.08 4.19 10.31
CA GLU A 118 -8.06 5.23 10.38
C GLU A 118 -7.31 5.35 9.04
N PRO A 119 -7.51 6.45 8.31
CA PRO A 119 -6.83 6.66 7.03
C PRO A 119 -5.43 7.26 7.16
N PHE A 120 -4.97 7.62 8.35
CA PHE A 120 -3.69 8.26 8.64
C PHE A 120 -3.36 9.49 7.77
N VAL A 121 -4.34 10.06 7.11
CA VAL A 121 -4.21 11.29 6.34
C VAL A 121 -4.14 12.46 7.32
N ALA A 122 -3.10 13.27 7.24
CA ALA A 122 -2.99 14.45 8.08
C ALA A 122 -4.20 15.35 7.89
N SER A 123 -5.00 15.55 8.93
CA SER A 123 -6.12 16.49 8.96
C SER A 123 -5.58 17.92 9.02
N VAL A 124 -5.03 18.40 7.92
CA VAL A 124 -4.67 19.80 7.77
C VAL A 124 -5.93 20.55 7.39
N GLY A 125 -6.41 21.40 8.25
CA GLY A 125 -7.67 22.15 8.21
C GLY A 125 -8.35 22.42 6.86
N SER A 126 -9.59 22.82 6.89
CA SER A 126 -10.59 22.91 5.80
C SER A 126 -10.24 23.79 4.57
N SER A 127 -8.97 24.04 4.27
CA SER A 127 -8.58 24.83 3.10
C SER A 127 -8.53 23.95 1.83
N ILE A 128 -8.80 24.56 0.67
CA ILE A 128 -8.67 23.92 -0.65
C ILE A 128 -7.26 23.32 -0.83
N TYR A 129 -6.25 23.94 -0.24
CA TYR A 129 -4.86 23.51 -0.26
C TYR A 129 -4.63 22.19 0.47
N SER A 130 -5.27 21.97 1.62
CA SER A 130 -5.18 20.70 2.35
C SER A 130 -5.89 19.55 1.63
N ARG A 131 -7.01 19.83 0.96
CA ARG A 131 -7.68 18.85 0.10
C ARG A 131 -6.81 18.46 -1.08
N TYR A 132 -6.14 19.42 -1.71
CA TYR A 132 -5.23 19.16 -2.83
C TYR A 132 -4.00 18.34 -2.37
N LEU A 133 -3.42 18.64 -1.22
CA LEU A 133 -2.30 17.87 -0.65
C LEU A 133 -2.70 16.47 -0.25
N ALA A 134 -3.89 16.30 0.34
CA ALA A 134 -4.41 14.99 0.72
C ALA A 134 -4.66 14.07 -0.50
N THR A 135 -5.03 14.66 -1.65
CA THR A 135 -5.22 13.93 -2.90
C THR A 135 -3.94 13.79 -3.74
N HIS A 136 -2.84 14.41 -3.31
CA HIS A 136 -1.55 14.35 -3.98
C HIS A 136 -0.44 14.05 -2.97
N PRO A 137 -0.35 12.81 -2.45
CA PRO A 137 0.65 12.40 -1.45
C PRO A 137 2.08 12.67 -1.95
N THR A 138 2.29 12.67 -3.25
CA THR A 138 3.54 13.07 -3.90
C THR A 138 3.97 14.49 -3.53
N VAL A 139 3.03 15.45 -3.41
CA VAL A 139 3.36 16.86 -3.05
C VAL A 139 3.80 16.93 -1.59
N GLU A 140 3.14 16.22 -0.68
CA GLU A 140 3.56 16.15 0.72
C GLU A 140 4.96 15.52 0.84
N ALA A 141 5.21 14.44 0.13
CA ALA A 141 6.53 13.83 0.05
C ALA A 141 7.59 14.80 -0.45
N TRP A 142 7.30 15.59 -1.49
CA TRP A 142 8.22 16.62 -1.99
C TRP A 142 8.51 17.74 -0.96
N VAL A 143 7.50 18.18 -0.22
CA VAL A 143 7.68 19.17 0.87
C VAL A 143 8.54 18.55 1.99
N GLN A 144 8.29 17.29 2.35
CA GLN A 144 9.11 16.57 3.32
C GLN A 144 10.54 16.37 2.83
N PHE A 145 10.77 16.09 1.55
CA PHE A 145 12.08 16.02 0.93
C PHE A 145 12.82 17.37 1.02
N ALA A 146 12.18 18.47 0.68
CA ALA A 146 12.76 19.81 0.74
C ALA A 146 13.18 20.20 2.17
N THR A 147 12.44 19.75 3.20
CA THR A 147 12.75 20.00 4.61
C THR A 147 13.69 18.94 5.23
N SER A 148 14.05 17.90 4.49
CA SER A 148 14.84 16.77 4.94
C SER A 148 16.23 17.10 5.53
N PRO A 149 16.99 18.12 5.07
CA PRO A 149 18.28 18.45 5.65
C PRO A 149 18.20 18.80 7.14
N LEU A 150 17.12 19.45 7.57
CA LEU A 150 16.89 19.81 8.98
C LEU A 150 16.51 18.56 9.82
N ARG A 151 15.77 17.64 9.22
CA ARG A 151 15.38 16.36 9.87
C ARG A 151 16.57 15.41 9.99
N ARG A 152 17.52 15.40 9.05
CA ARG A 152 18.76 14.61 9.11
C ARG A 152 19.61 14.92 10.35
N ALA A 153 19.74 16.20 10.70
CA ALA A 153 20.49 16.60 11.90
C ALA A 153 19.81 16.04 13.18
N GLY A 154 18.47 15.97 13.20
CA GLY A 154 17.71 15.39 14.31
C GLY A 154 17.75 13.85 14.35
N SER A 155 17.77 13.16 13.21
CA SER A 155 17.79 11.70 13.12
C SER A 155 19.17 11.11 13.42
N TRP A 156 20.25 11.85 13.17
CA TRP A 156 21.60 11.46 13.57
C TRP A 156 21.76 11.39 15.09
N LEU A 157 21.00 12.21 15.83
CA LEU A 157 20.95 12.19 17.30
C LEU A 157 20.04 11.09 17.87
N ARG A 158 19.09 10.58 17.09
CA ARG A 158 18.28 9.41 17.44
C ARG A 158 18.82 8.24 16.64
N ARG A 159 19.34 7.21 17.30
CA ARG A 159 19.82 5.97 16.66
C ARG A 159 18.77 5.52 15.64
N ASN A 160 19.00 5.90 14.38
CA ASN A 160 18.12 5.53 13.28
C ASN A 160 18.31 4.03 13.06
N THR A 161 17.28 3.27 13.31
CA THR A 161 17.31 1.85 13.01
C THR A 161 17.31 1.71 11.49
N ASP A 162 18.16 0.85 10.97
CA ASP A 162 18.32 0.51 9.56
C ASP A 162 17.00 0.06 8.89
N ASP A 163 16.02 -0.28 9.70
CA ASP A 163 14.71 -0.78 9.33
C ASP A 163 13.66 0.32 9.06
N ARG A 164 13.97 1.60 9.31
CA ARG A 164 13.03 2.69 9.08
C ARG A 164 13.41 3.52 7.87
N PRO A 165 12.44 3.87 7.00
CA PRO A 165 12.68 4.78 5.90
C PRO A 165 13.12 6.14 6.41
N PHE A 166 13.90 6.83 5.59
CA PHE A 166 14.36 8.20 5.89
C PHE A 166 13.20 9.19 6.06
N LEU A 167 12.14 8.98 5.30
CA LEU A 167 10.85 9.66 5.37
C LEU A 167 9.77 8.60 5.44
N ASP A 168 8.94 8.65 6.44
CA ASP A 168 7.74 7.84 6.53
C ASP A 168 6.59 8.57 5.82
N THR A 169 6.58 8.50 4.50
CA THR A 169 5.57 9.12 3.65
C THR A 169 4.30 8.28 3.56
N SER A 170 4.44 6.98 3.74
CA SER A 170 3.36 6.00 3.64
C SER A 170 2.65 5.74 4.97
N ARG A 171 3.21 6.20 6.07
CA ARG A 171 2.69 5.91 7.42
C ARG A 171 2.58 4.41 7.71
N MET A 172 3.38 3.58 7.04
CA MET A 172 3.32 2.12 7.13
C MET A 172 3.42 1.62 8.59
N PHE A 173 4.29 2.22 9.41
CA PHE A 173 4.44 1.81 10.80
C PHE A 173 3.23 2.15 11.67
N ASP A 174 2.53 3.24 11.38
CA ASP A 174 1.29 3.58 12.09
C ASP A 174 0.18 2.61 11.71
N VAL A 175 0.07 2.28 10.42
CA VAL A 175 -0.87 1.27 9.90
C VAL A 175 -0.59 -0.11 10.49
N GLU A 176 0.68 -0.54 10.50
CA GLU A 176 1.10 -1.80 11.08
C GLU A 176 0.78 -1.87 12.58
N HIS A 177 1.07 -0.80 13.31
CA HIS A 177 0.75 -0.72 14.74
C HIS A 177 -0.75 -0.79 15.00
N ALA A 178 -1.57 -0.07 14.25
CA ALA A 178 -3.02 -0.12 14.38
C ALA A 178 -3.57 -1.52 14.06
N ALA A 179 -3.10 -2.13 12.96
CA ALA A 179 -3.51 -3.46 12.55
C ALA A 179 -3.12 -4.54 13.59
N THR A 180 -1.89 -4.49 14.13
CA THR A 180 -1.47 -5.42 15.17
C THR A 180 -2.23 -5.21 16.47
N SER A 181 -2.47 -3.96 16.89
CA SER A 181 -3.29 -3.66 18.07
C SER A 181 -4.73 -4.14 17.93
N PHE A 182 -5.31 -4.02 16.73
CA PHE A 182 -6.62 -4.60 16.45
C PHE A 182 -6.60 -6.12 16.62
N LEU A 183 -5.59 -6.82 16.05
CA LEU A 183 -5.47 -8.28 16.16
C LEU A 183 -5.26 -8.76 17.59
N GLU A 184 -4.57 -7.98 18.43
CA GLU A 184 -4.39 -8.26 19.85
C GLU A 184 -5.70 -8.17 20.67
N ALA A 185 -6.64 -7.34 20.21
CA ALA A 185 -7.91 -7.08 20.89
C ALA A 185 -9.10 -7.79 20.21
N ALA A 186 -8.91 -8.36 19.03
CA ALA A 186 -10.00 -8.88 18.20
C ALA A 186 -10.60 -10.16 18.79
N ASP A 187 -11.92 -10.14 18.93
CA ASP A 187 -12.72 -11.36 19.06
C ASP A 187 -13.20 -11.79 17.68
N ALA A 188 -13.03 -13.07 17.33
CA ALA A 188 -13.52 -13.62 16.06
C ALA A 188 -15.07 -13.68 16.04
N PRO A 189 -15.73 -13.53 14.87
CA PRO A 189 -15.17 -13.29 13.54
C PRO A 189 -14.86 -11.82 13.25
N PHE A 190 -13.83 -11.56 12.42
CA PHE A 190 -13.48 -10.22 12.01
C PHE A 190 -13.11 -10.11 10.52
N PHE A 191 -13.24 -8.88 10.00
CA PHE A 191 -12.71 -8.42 8.73
C PHE A 191 -11.74 -7.27 8.98
N LEU A 192 -10.48 -7.45 8.63
CA LEU A 192 -9.44 -6.44 8.71
C LEU A 192 -8.99 -6.06 7.30
N TRP A 193 -9.12 -4.79 6.93
CA TRP A 193 -8.55 -4.24 5.71
C TRP A 193 -7.31 -3.41 6.03
N VAL A 194 -6.19 -3.71 5.37
CA VAL A 194 -4.94 -2.95 5.47
C VAL A 194 -4.51 -2.53 4.08
N HIS A 195 -4.25 -1.24 3.89
CA HIS A 195 -3.77 -0.68 2.63
C HIS A 195 -2.39 -0.07 2.78
N TYR A 196 -1.45 -0.49 1.93
CA TYR A 196 -0.07 -0.02 1.89
C TYR A 196 0.17 0.91 0.71
N MET A 197 0.93 2.00 0.94
CA MET A 197 1.29 3.02 -0.05
C MET A 197 2.76 2.99 -0.49
N ASP A 198 3.58 2.10 0.08
CA ASP A 198 5.04 2.16 -0.08
C ASP A 198 5.51 1.89 -1.50
N ALA A 199 4.76 1.08 -2.27
CA ALA A 199 5.05 0.83 -3.68
C ALA A 199 4.55 1.93 -4.63
N HIS A 200 3.80 2.91 -4.14
CA HIS A 200 3.44 4.13 -4.87
C HIS A 200 4.60 5.13 -4.86
N THR A 201 4.75 5.88 -5.96
CA THR A 201 5.76 6.97 -6.06
C THR A 201 5.49 8.11 -5.06
N PRO A 202 6.47 8.71 -4.39
CA PRO A 202 7.92 8.45 -4.45
C PRO A 202 8.34 7.25 -3.59
N TYR A 203 9.17 6.36 -4.15
CA TYR A 203 9.66 5.19 -3.44
C TYR A 203 10.73 5.57 -2.42
N VAL A 204 10.44 5.40 -1.13
CA VAL A 204 11.34 5.78 -0.03
C VAL A 204 11.54 4.60 0.93
N PRO A 205 12.06 3.46 0.44
CA PRO A 205 12.29 2.31 1.29
C PRO A 205 13.41 2.56 2.31
N ALA A 206 13.36 1.82 3.41
CA ALA A 206 14.44 1.81 4.39
C ALA A 206 15.75 1.26 3.79
N PRO A 207 16.92 1.73 4.25
CA PRO A 207 18.21 1.34 3.70
C PRO A 207 18.49 -0.18 3.70
N ARG A 208 17.97 -0.90 4.68
CA ARG A 208 18.05 -2.36 4.76
C ARG A 208 17.46 -3.01 3.52
N TYR A 209 16.25 -2.64 3.12
CA TYR A 209 15.57 -3.27 2.00
C TYR A 209 16.20 -2.93 0.65
N ILE A 210 16.84 -1.76 0.52
CA ILE A 210 17.63 -1.44 -0.67
C ILE A 210 18.80 -2.43 -0.80
N ARG A 211 19.48 -2.76 0.31
CA ARG A 211 20.61 -3.71 0.31
C ARG A 211 20.16 -5.15 0.09
N GLU A 212 18.95 -5.51 0.47
CA GLU A 212 18.40 -6.86 0.22
C GLU A 212 18.12 -7.10 -1.27
N VAL A 213 17.76 -6.05 -2.03
CA VAL A 213 17.41 -6.18 -3.45
C VAL A 213 18.54 -5.74 -4.39
N SER A 214 19.56 -5.04 -3.90
CA SER A 214 20.65 -4.52 -4.74
C SER A 214 21.98 -4.47 -4.00
N SER A 215 23.05 -4.87 -4.67
CA SER A 215 24.41 -4.67 -4.19
C SER A 215 24.90 -3.22 -4.34
N ASN A 216 24.18 -2.37 -5.05
CA ASN A 216 24.53 -0.98 -5.26
C ASN A 216 24.07 -0.14 -4.06
N PHE A 217 25.00 0.63 -3.50
CA PHE A 217 24.66 1.57 -2.45
C PHE A 217 24.01 2.83 -3.05
N PHE A 218 22.71 3.01 -2.79
CA PHE A 218 22.02 4.25 -3.12
C PHE A 218 22.15 5.24 -1.97
N GLY A 219 22.90 6.28 -2.18
CA GLY A 219 22.88 7.43 -1.28
C GLY A 219 21.55 8.17 -1.37
N THR A 220 21.09 8.74 -0.26
CA THR A 220 19.83 9.51 -0.21
C THR A 220 19.75 10.61 -1.28
N HIS A 221 20.90 11.17 -1.69
CA HIS A 221 20.95 12.18 -2.76
C HIS A 221 20.59 11.61 -4.14
N ARG A 222 20.89 10.34 -4.42
CA ARG A 222 20.53 9.69 -5.69
C ARG A 222 19.04 9.43 -5.75
N MET A 223 18.46 8.94 -4.64
CA MET A 223 17.04 8.77 -4.49
C MET A 223 16.31 10.09 -4.71
N LEU A 224 16.75 11.16 -4.04
CA LEU A 224 16.23 12.51 -4.21
C LEU A 224 16.32 12.99 -5.67
N HIS A 225 17.47 12.76 -6.31
CA HIS A 225 17.70 13.14 -7.71
C HIS A 225 16.75 12.40 -8.68
N ALA A 226 16.60 11.08 -8.52
CA ALA A 226 15.71 10.29 -9.36
C ALA A 226 14.25 10.78 -9.27
N HIS A 227 13.75 10.93 -8.05
CA HIS A 227 12.40 11.44 -7.83
C HIS A 227 12.22 12.91 -8.29
N LEU A 228 13.24 13.76 -8.11
CA LEU A 228 13.17 15.14 -8.59
C LEU A 228 13.04 15.22 -10.11
N ARG A 229 13.84 14.45 -10.85
CA ARG A 229 13.74 14.41 -12.32
C ARG A 229 12.34 13.97 -12.76
N THR A 230 11.82 12.90 -12.18
CA THR A 230 10.48 12.39 -12.48
C THR A 230 9.41 13.42 -12.15
N GLY A 231 9.46 14.02 -10.95
CA GLY A 231 8.47 15.01 -10.51
C GLY A 231 8.48 16.32 -11.30
N LEU A 232 9.60 16.67 -11.93
CA LEU A 232 9.72 17.85 -12.82
C LEU A 232 9.43 17.53 -14.29
N GLY A 233 9.08 16.29 -14.62
CA GLY A 233 8.81 15.87 -15.99
C GLY A 233 10.04 15.91 -16.90
N TRP A 234 11.25 15.83 -16.33
CA TRP A 234 12.49 15.78 -17.12
C TRP A 234 12.70 14.39 -17.68
N ASP A 235 13.39 14.33 -18.80
CA ASP A 235 13.78 13.07 -19.41
C ASP A 235 14.54 12.20 -18.40
N VAL A 236 14.08 10.97 -18.25
CA VAL A 236 14.66 9.98 -17.36
C VAL A 236 15.56 9.09 -18.19
N ASP A 237 16.87 9.18 -17.95
CA ASP A 237 17.85 8.30 -18.57
C ASP A 237 17.73 6.86 -18.00
N GLU A 238 18.27 5.91 -18.75
CA GLU A 238 18.20 4.47 -18.37
C GLU A 238 18.80 4.20 -16.99
N ARG A 239 19.86 4.92 -16.61
CA ARG A 239 20.45 4.80 -15.27
C ARG A 239 19.47 5.22 -14.19
N THR A 240 18.83 6.37 -14.35
CA THR A 240 17.81 6.88 -13.40
C THR A 240 16.62 5.93 -13.34
N LEU A 241 16.20 5.40 -14.49
CA LEU A 241 15.11 4.42 -14.55
C LEU A 241 15.44 3.14 -13.78
N ASN A 242 16.66 2.61 -13.93
CA ASN A 242 17.11 1.44 -13.19
C ASN A 242 17.24 1.70 -11.68
N GLU A 243 17.63 2.92 -11.29
CA GLU A 243 17.63 3.35 -9.90
C GLU A 243 16.21 3.39 -9.33
N LEU A 244 15.22 3.92 -10.08
CA LEU A 244 13.80 3.93 -9.69
C LEU A 244 13.22 2.51 -9.55
N ARG A 245 13.49 1.62 -10.51
CA ARG A 245 13.09 0.20 -10.44
C ARG A 245 13.66 -0.50 -9.21
N THR A 246 14.91 -0.19 -8.84
CA THR A 246 15.53 -0.75 -7.63
C THR A 246 14.85 -0.22 -6.36
N LEU A 247 14.54 1.07 -6.30
CA LEU A 247 13.82 1.66 -5.16
C LEU A 247 12.41 1.09 -5.03
N TYR A 248 11.72 0.91 -6.14
CA TYR A 248 10.43 0.25 -6.17
C TYR A 248 10.49 -1.18 -5.65
N ALA A 249 11.44 -1.99 -6.14
CA ALA A 249 11.62 -3.36 -5.66
C ALA A 249 11.94 -3.40 -4.14
N ALA A 250 12.73 -2.43 -3.64
CA ALA A 250 13.01 -2.31 -2.22
C ALA A 250 11.78 -1.88 -1.40
N ALA A 251 10.92 -1.03 -1.96
CA ALA A 251 9.66 -0.64 -1.34
C ALA A 251 8.68 -1.82 -1.27
N VAL A 252 8.56 -2.61 -2.33
CA VAL A 252 7.79 -3.87 -2.33
C VAL A 252 8.33 -4.84 -1.29
N ARG A 253 9.67 -5.00 -1.20
CA ARG A 253 10.29 -5.84 -0.15
C ARG A 253 10.01 -5.34 1.27
N GLN A 254 9.91 -4.02 1.46
CA GLN A 254 9.53 -3.41 2.74
C GLN A 254 8.08 -3.76 3.12
N VAL A 255 7.15 -3.68 2.17
CA VAL A 255 5.76 -4.12 2.36
C VAL A 255 5.70 -5.61 2.68
N ASP A 256 6.43 -6.44 1.95
CA ASP A 256 6.54 -7.88 2.19
C ASP A 256 6.95 -8.18 3.64
N ALA A 257 7.93 -7.45 4.18
CA ALA A 257 8.35 -7.60 5.57
C ALA A 257 7.27 -7.15 6.58
N SER A 258 6.49 -6.12 6.26
CA SER A 258 5.36 -5.70 7.10
C SER A 258 4.24 -6.74 7.12
N ILE A 259 3.93 -7.34 5.97
CA ILE A 259 2.99 -8.47 5.89
C ILE A 259 3.48 -9.64 6.77
N GLY A 260 4.78 -9.90 6.81
CA GLY A 260 5.37 -10.90 7.70
C GLY A 260 5.07 -10.64 9.17
N ARG A 261 5.21 -9.39 9.62
CA ARG A 261 4.91 -9.01 11.01
C ARG A 261 3.41 -9.10 11.34
N LEU A 262 2.53 -8.82 10.38
CA LEU A 262 1.09 -9.07 10.57
C LEU A 262 0.77 -10.57 10.68
N ARG A 263 1.44 -11.43 9.89
CA ARG A 263 1.32 -12.89 10.03
C ARG A 263 1.80 -13.36 11.41
N GLU A 264 2.95 -12.88 11.84
CA GLU A 264 3.47 -13.16 13.19
C GLU A 264 2.48 -12.72 14.29
N ALA A 265 1.80 -11.58 14.12
CA ALA A 265 0.77 -11.13 15.05
C ALA A 265 -0.45 -12.07 15.04
N LEU A 266 -0.91 -12.54 13.88
CA LEU A 266 -1.99 -13.54 13.81
C LEU A 266 -1.60 -14.84 14.51
N GLU A 267 -0.38 -15.33 14.29
CA GLU A 267 0.15 -16.53 14.93
C GLU A 267 0.23 -16.37 16.45
N ALA A 268 0.80 -15.24 16.92
CA ALA A 268 0.97 -14.95 18.33
C ALA A 268 -0.36 -14.85 19.10
N ASN A 269 -1.44 -14.43 18.43
CA ASN A 269 -2.77 -14.33 19.01
C ASN A 269 -3.64 -15.60 18.75
N GLY A 270 -3.08 -16.64 18.14
CA GLY A 270 -3.79 -17.91 17.88
C GLY A 270 -4.89 -17.81 16.82
N LEU A 271 -4.83 -16.78 15.95
CA LEU A 271 -5.85 -16.47 14.95
C LEU A 271 -5.50 -17.03 13.55
N ALA A 272 -4.26 -17.47 13.34
CA ALA A 272 -3.74 -17.80 12.00
C ALA A 272 -4.52 -18.91 11.29
N GLU A 273 -4.87 -19.98 11.99
CA GLU A 273 -5.54 -21.15 11.43
C GLU A 273 -6.99 -20.88 10.95
N GLU A 274 -7.63 -19.86 11.52
CA GLU A 274 -9.00 -19.47 11.21
C GLU A 274 -9.08 -18.20 10.34
N THR A 275 -7.93 -17.71 9.84
CA THR A 275 -7.84 -16.45 9.09
C THR A 275 -7.43 -16.68 7.64
N ALA A 276 -8.28 -16.25 6.70
CA ALA A 276 -7.88 -16.12 5.31
C ALA A 276 -7.18 -14.78 5.07
N ILE A 277 -5.99 -14.81 4.47
CA ILE A 277 -5.25 -13.63 4.03
C ILE A 277 -5.43 -13.49 2.52
N ILE A 278 -5.95 -12.34 2.08
CA ILE A 278 -6.10 -11.98 0.67
C ILE A 278 -5.14 -10.83 0.38
N LEU A 279 -4.21 -11.03 -0.56
CA LEU A 279 -3.27 -10.00 -1.02
C LEU A 279 -3.59 -9.60 -2.46
N ALA A 280 -3.72 -8.30 -2.71
CA ALA A 280 -3.96 -7.76 -4.04
C ALA A 280 -3.26 -6.41 -4.27
N GLY A 281 -2.77 -6.17 -5.49
CA GLY A 281 -2.51 -4.82 -5.97
C GLY A 281 -3.82 -4.16 -6.40
N ASP A 282 -3.95 -2.86 -6.24
CA ASP A 282 -5.09 -2.10 -6.75
C ASP A 282 -4.91 -1.73 -8.23
N HIS A 283 -3.69 -1.45 -8.65
CA HIS A 283 -3.22 -1.27 -10.03
C HIS A 283 -1.70 -1.47 -10.10
N GLY A 284 -1.14 -1.35 -11.30
CA GLY A 284 0.30 -1.43 -11.54
C GLY A 284 0.99 -0.06 -11.53
N GLU A 285 2.27 -0.08 -11.94
CA GLU A 285 3.16 1.08 -12.03
C GLU A 285 3.96 0.98 -13.33
N GLU A 286 4.15 2.07 -14.06
CA GLU A 286 4.87 2.07 -15.34
C GLU A 286 6.30 2.61 -15.16
N PHE A 287 7.26 1.92 -15.78
CA PHE A 287 8.67 2.29 -15.85
C PHE A 287 9.13 2.46 -17.30
N GLN A 288 8.41 3.28 -18.07
CA GLN A 288 8.64 3.59 -19.49
C GLN A 288 8.36 2.44 -20.46
N GLU A 289 7.66 1.40 -20.08
CA GLU A 289 7.26 0.34 -21.00
C GLU A 289 6.43 0.87 -22.18
N HIS A 290 5.64 1.93 -21.94
CA HIS A 290 4.85 2.64 -22.95
C HIS A 290 5.22 4.13 -23.08
N GLY A 291 6.41 4.50 -22.55
CA GLY A 291 6.95 5.86 -22.63
C GLY A 291 6.52 6.79 -21.51
N HIS A 292 5.89 6.26 -20.44
CA HIS A 292 5.48 7.04 -19.27
C HIS A 292 6.11 6.50 -17.98
N LEU A 293 5.99 7.25 -16.91
CA LEU A 293 6.38 6.84 -15.56
C LEU A 293 5.17 6.93 -14.63
N ALA A 294 5.16 6.09 -13.61
CA ALA A 294 4.05 5.96 -12.67
C ALA A 294 2.75 5.49 -13.37
N HIS A 295 1.60 5.66 -12.73
CA HIS A 295 0.31 5.27 -13.29
C HIS A 295 -0.33 6.46 -14.03
N TYR A 296 -0.01 6.63 -15.30
CA TYR A 296 -0.64 7.65 -16.13
C TYR A 296 -2.06 7.19 -16.54
N PRO A 297 -3.04 8.12 -16.78
CA PRO A 297 -4.43 7.73 -17.09
C PRO A 297 -4.58 7.10 -18.47
N LYS A 298 -3.91 5.98 -18.70
CA LYS A 298 -4.03 5.12 -19.88
C LYS A 298 -4.13 3.68 -19.42
N LEU A 299 -5.00 2.91 -20.05
CA LEU A 299 -5.11 1.48 -19.84
C LEU A 299 -4.17 0.77 -20.80
N TYR A 300 -3.29 -0.04 -20.25
CA TYR A 300 -2.44 -0.97 -20.97
C TYR A 300 -2.68 -2.38 -20.43
N ASP A 301 -2.54 -3.36 -21.29
CA ASP A 301 -2.66 -4.78 -20.96
C ASP A 301 -1.41 -5.28 -20.21
#